data_02fe7690bc783aa493464ca83a7a7c6f
#
_entry.id   02fe7690bc783aa493464ca83a7a7c6f
#
_cell.length_a   1.000
_cell.length_b   1.000
_cell.length_c   1.000
_cell.angle_alpha   90.00
_cell.angle_beta   90.00
_cell.angle_gamma   90.00
#
_symmetry.space_group_name_H-M   'P 1'
#
loop_
_entity.id
_entity.type
_entity.pdbx_description
1 polymer ?
#
loop_
_entity_poly.entity_id
_entity_poly.type
_entity_poly.pdbx_seq_one_letter_code
_entity_poly.pdbx_strand_id
1 'polypeptide(L)'
;KKGSINPSGITIHPLNGDMYITDGRNSKLLITDAAGTIKKLYQLNTSEFAQPEGITFNAAGDLFISNEGTKQPGNILQVKIDR
;
A
#
# COMPACT_ATOMS: atom_id res chain seq x y z
N LYS A 1 -17.60 8.93 6.25
CA LYS A 1 -17.02 8.87 7.60
C LYS A 1 -15.57 9.30 7.56
N LYS A 2 -15.22 10.14 8.50
CA LYS A 2 -13.87 10.67 8.59
C LYS A 2 -12.86 9.55 8.85
N GLY A 3 -11.78 9.53 8.11
CA GLY A 3 -10.75 8.52 8.29
C GLY A 3 -11.04 7.18 7.67
N SER A 4 -12.15 7.04 6.94
CA SER A 4 -12.44 5.80 6.23
C SER A 4 -11.44 5.59 5.11
N ILE A 5 -11.09 4.32 4.86
CA ILE A 5 -10.25 3.94 3.74
C ILE A 5 -11.03 2.99 2.84
N ASN A 6 -10.57 2.88 1.60
CA ASN A 6 -11.16 1.96 0.61
C ASN A 6 -10.08 0.94 0.25
N PRO A 7 -9.97 -0.16 1.01
CA PRO A 7 -8.88 -1.11 0.80
C PRO A 7 -8.92 -1.71 -0.59
N SER A 8 -7.78 -1.71 -1.25
CA SER A 8 -7.64 -2.31 -2.57
C SER A 8 -6.64 -3.48 -2.57
N GLY A 9 -5.82 -3.59 -1.55
CA GLY A 9 -4.89 -4.70 -1.41
C GLY A 9 -4.36 -4.77 0.01
N ILE A 10 -3.92 -5.96 0.41
CA ILE A 10 -3.36 -6.17 1.75
C ILE A 10 -2.25 -7.22 1.67
N THR A 11 -1.18 -6.98 2.44
CA THR A 11 -0.10 -7.95 2.57
C THR A 11 0.49 -7.86 3.97
N ILE A 12 1.21 -8.92 4.36
CA ILE A 12 1.83 -9.02 5.67
C ILE A 12 3.34 -8.87 5.51
N HIS A 13 3.94 -7.99 6.31
CA HIS A 13 5.39 -7.82 6.28
C HIS A 13 6.05 -9.12 6.73
N PRO A 14 6.99 -9.67 5.94
CA PRO A 14 7.54 -11.00 6.23
C PRO A 14 8.41 -11.06 7.48
N LEU A 15 8.91 -9.93 7.96
CA LEU A 15 9.84 -9.89 9.09
C LEU A 15 9.17 -9.54 10.41
N ASN A 16 8.14 -8.68 10.41
CA ASN A 16 7.54 -8.22 11.66
C ASN A 16 6.05 -8.49 11.80
N GLY A 17 5.39 -9.01 10.75
CA GLY A 17 3.98 -9.35 10.82
C GLY A 17 3.01 -8.18 10.70
N ASP A 18 3.49 -6.98 10.46
CA ASP A 18 2.61 -5.82 10.26
C ASP A 18 1.80 -5.98 8.98
N MET A 19 0.59 -5.44 8.98
CA MET A 19 -0.27 -5.46 7.80
C MET A 19 -0.09 -4.15 7.03
N TYR A 20 0.11 -4.28 5.72
CA TYR A 20 0.24 -3.14 4.81
C TYR A 20 -0.96 -3.16 3.88
N ILE A 21 -1.72 -2.07 3.87
CA ILE A 21 -3.01 -1.99 3.19
C ILE A 21 -2.99 -0.78 2.26
N THR A 22 -3.29 -1.02 0.97
CA THR A 22 -3.43 0.08 0.03
C THR A 22 -4.87 0.57 -0.01
N ASP A 23 -5.03 1.89 -0.18
CA ASP A 23 -6.30 2.52 -0.48
C ASP A 23 -6.23 3.01 -1.93
N GLY A 24 -6.95 2.32 -2.81
CA GLY A 24 -6.88 2.61 -4.23
C GLY A 24 -7.58 3.88 -4.64
N ARG A 25 -8.57 4.31 -3.86
CA ARG A 25 -9.32 5.51 -4.18
C ARG A 25 -8.57 6.78 -3.77
N ASN A 26 -7.90 6.73 -2.64
CA ASN A 26 -7.26 7.91 -2.05
C ASN A 26 -5.75 7.88 -2.15
N SER A 27 -5.19 6.87 -2.81
CA SER A 27 -3.73 6.70 -3.00
C SER A 27 -2.99 6.73 -1.67
N LYS A 28 -3.43 5.90 -0.72
CA LYS A 28 -2.84 5.86 0.61
C LYS A 28 -2.30 4.48 0.92
N LEU A 29 -1.34 4.45 1.83
CA LEU A 29 -0.79 3.22 2.38
C LEU A 29 -0.96 3.27 3.89
N LEU A 30 -1.69 2.29 4.43
CA LEU A 30 -1.93 2.17 5.85
C LEU A 30 -1.12 1.00 6.39
N ILE A 31 -0.43 1.21 7.51
CA ILE A 31 0.33 0.15 8.18
C ILE A 31 -0.28 -0.06 9.56
N THR A 32 -0.65 -1.30 9.85
CA THR A 32 -1.16 -1.67 11.17
C THR A 32 -0.28 -2.79 11.74
N ASP A 33 -0.42 -3.03 13.03
CA ASP A 33 0.14 -4.24 13.62
C ASP A 33 -0.78 -5.44 13.34
N ALA A 34 -0.39 -6.62 13.82
CA ALA A 34 -1.17 -7.85 13.56
C ALA A 34 -2.56 -7.80 14.19
N ALA A 35 -2.77 -6.98 15.20
CA ALA A 35 -4.07 -6.82 15.85
C ALA A 35 -4.95 -5.77 15.17
N GLY A 36 -4.42 -5.07 14.17
CA GLY A 36 -5.18 -4.05 13.44
C GLY A 36 -5.00 -2.64 13.98
N THR A 37 -4.11 -2.45 14.95
CA THR A 37 -3.84 -1.11 15.48
C THR A 37 -3.01 -0.31 14.49
N ILE A 38 -3.47 0.89 14.14
CA ILE A 38 -2.81 1.72 13.14
C ILE A 38 -1.47 2.21 13.66
N LYS A 39 -0.41 2.00 12.88
CA LYS A 39 0.94 2.46 13.19
C LYS A 39 1.32 3.66 12.35
N LYS A 40 0.98 3.65 11.07
CA LYS A 40 1.34 4.73 10.13
C LYS A 40 0.30 4.83 9.03
N LEU A 41 0.14 6.03 8.50
CA LEU A 41 -0.67 6.29 7.32
C LEU A 41 0.12 7.22 6.41
N TYR A 42 0.39 6.77 5.19
CA TYR A 42 1.12 7.55 4.20
C TYR A 42 0.19 7.98 3.08
N GLN A 43 0.32 9.23 2.65
CA GLN A 43 -0.27 9.67 1.40
C GLN A 43 0.74 9.37 0.30
N LEU A 44 0.37 8.50 -0.64
CA LEU A 44 1.24 8.20 -1.78
C LEU A 44 1.16 9.32 -2.81
N ASN A 45 2.22 9.45 -3.61
CA ASN A 45 2.23 10.42 -4.69
C ASN A 45 1.17 10.03 -5.73
N THR A 46 0.15 10.86 -5.91
CA THR A 46 -0.98 10.51 -6.75
C THR A 46 -0.64 10.44 -8.24
N SER A 47 0.45 11.06 -8.67
CA SER A 47 0.88 10.94 -10.07
C SER A 47 1.58 9.62 -10.34
N GLU A 48 2.19 9.01 -9.32
CA GLU A 48 2.84 7.69 -9.43
C GLU A 48 1.91 6.56 -9.02
N PHE A 49 1.03 6.83 -8.05
CA PHE A 49 0.12 5.83 -7.48
C PHE A 49 -1.31 6.28 -7.66
N ALA A 50 -1.71 6.43 -8.92
CA ALA A 50 -3.04 6.94 -9.25
C ALA A 50 -4.15 5.97 -8.82
N GLN A 51 -3.91 4.67 -8.99
CA GLN A 51 -4.87 3.65 -8.60
C GLN A 51 -4.14 2.42 -8.05
N PRO A 52 -3.62 2.51 -6.81
CA PRO A 52 -3.00 1.34 -6.19
C PRO A 52 -4.00 0.19 -6.06
N GLU A 53 -3.62 -0.99 -6.51
CA GLU A 53 -4.47 -2.18 -6.50
C GLU A 53 -3.84 -3.27 -5.67
N GLY A 54 -2.68 -3.75 -6.12
CA GLY A 54 -2.00 -4.85 -5.47
C GLY A 54 -0.84 -4.37 -4.62
N ILE A 55 -0.50 -5.15 -3.61
CA ILE A 55 0.62 -4.86 -2.72
C ILE A 55 1.24 -6.17 -2.29
N THR A 56 2.57 -6.23 -2.30
CA THR A 56 3.27 -7.44 -1.89
C THR A 56 4.68 -7.10 -1.42
N PHE A 57 5.27 -8.02 -0.67
CA PHE A 57 6.68 -7.99 -0.30
C PHE A 57 7.41 -9.13 -0.98
N ASN A 58 8.68 -8.91 -1.32
CA ASN A 58 9.53 -10.06 -1.65
C ASN A 58 10.12 -10.61 -0.34
N ALA A 59 10.90 -11.70 -0.45
CA ALA A 59 11.46 -12.37 0.73
C ALA A 59 12.43 -11.49 1.51
N ALA A 60 13.04 -10.51 0.87
CA ALA A 60 13.96 -9.58 1.51
C ALA A 60 13.25 -8.44 2.26
N GLY A 61 11.93 -8.33 2.10
CA GLY A 61 11.16 -7.27 2.76
C GLY A 61 11.01 -6.01 1.91
N ASP A 62 11.34 -6.08 0.63
CA ASP A 62 11.09 -4.95 -0.28
C ASP A 62 9.61 -4.90 -0.64
N LEU A 63 9.05 -3.71 -0.62
CA LEU A 63 7.62 -3.50 -0.85
C LEU A 63 7.36 -3.07 -2.29
N PHE A 64 6.35 -3.70 -2.91
CA PHE A 64 5.93 -3.39 -4.27
C PHE A 64 4.45 -3.12 -4.30
N ILE A 65 4.05 -2.07 -5.03
CA ILE A 65 2.65 -1.73 -5.23
C ILE A 65 2.39 -1.67 -6.73
N SER A 66 1.31 -2.33 -7.16
CA SER A 66 0.88 -2.26 -8.55
C SER A 66 -0.24 -1.24 -8.67
N ASN A 67 -0.24 -0.53 -9.80
CA ASN A 67 -1.31 0.40 -10.15
C ASN A 67 -2.11 -0.19 -11.30
N GLU A 68 -3.42 -0.06 -11.22
CA GLU A 68 -4.30 -0.45 -12.31
C GLU A 68 -4.16 0.58 -13.44
N GLY A 69 -4.02 0.09 -14.67
CA GLY A 69 -4.01 0.95 -15.83
C GLY A 69 -5.43 1.29 -16.25
N THR A 70 -5.67 2.56 -16.55
CA THR A 70 -6.93 2.99 -17.15
C THR A 70 -6.64 3.50 -18.55
N LYS A 71 -6.25 4.76 -18.68
CA LYS A 71 -5.81 5.31 -19.96
C LYS A 71 -4.35 4.99 -20.26
N GLN A 72 -3.57 4.76 -19.21
CA GLN A 72 -2.17 4.37 -19.31
C GLN A 72 -2.04 2.91 -18.92
N PRO A 73 -0.99 2.21 -19.39
CA PRO A 73 -0.73 0.85 -18.92
C PRO A 73 -0.54 0.82 -17.42
N GLY A 74 -0.93 -0.29 -16.79
CA GLY A 74 -0.63 -0.53 -15.40
C GLY A 74 0.87 -0.68 -15.18
N ASN A 75 1.31 -0.53 -13.94
CA ASN A 75 2.71 -0.70 -13.59
C ASN A 75 2.87 -1.28 -12.21
N ILE A 76 4.12 -1.64 -11.87
CA ILE A 76 4.51 -2.11 -10.55
C ILE A 76 5.68 -1.26 -10.10
N LEU A 77 5.55 -0.64 -8.93
CA LEU A 77 6.58 0.25 -8.41
C LEU A 77 7.09 -0.27 -7.07
N GLN A 78 8.40 -0.21 -6.87
CA GLN A 78 8.99 -0.48 -5.57
C GLN A 78 8.83 0.76 -4.71
N VAL A 79 8.41 0.55 -3.45
CA VAL A 79 8.18 1.63 -2.50
C VAL A 79 9.20 1.53 -1.39
N LYS A 80 9.91 2.61 -1.12
CA LYS A 80 10.85 2.68 -0.01
C LYS A 80 10.23 3.51 1.10
N ILE A 81 10.24 2.95 2.30
CA ILE A 81 9.64 3.58 3.46
C ILE A 81 10.72 3.80 4.50
N ASP A 82 10.85 5.03 4.96
CA ASP A 82 11.71 5.34 6.09
C ASP A 82 11.07 4.85 7.37
N ARG A 83 11.84 4.15 8.16
CA ARG A 83 11.35 3.59 9.42
C ARG A 83 12.11 4.15 10.59
#